data_9626f41298e167e57d4616739ce80fe9
#
_entry.id   9626f41298e167e57d4616739ce80fe9
#
_cell.length_a   1.000
_cell.length_b   1.000
_cell.length_c   1.000
_cell.angle_alpha   90.00
_cell.angle_beta   90.00
_cell.angle_gamma   90.00
#
_symmetry.space_group_name_H-M   'P 1'
#
loop_
_entity.id
_entity.type
_entity.pdbx_description
1 polymer ?
#
loop_
_entity_poly.entity_id
_entity_poly.type
_entity_poly.pdbx_seq_one_letter_code
_entity_poly.pdbx_strand_id
1 'polypeptide(L)'
;GVDGSDGTSAYNEAIENLAFYKIEASVSNGALPADMYKLIGIRKTGSPSERTPFEIVRNNNDAAHILGSNLSTPTEAFPLAVVTNTVELFPTSISKAVMTYYRLPGSVNTDGTFSDLPPIVATTSDGYNGGIVMASGYRDFMIPRAYESELVYEIAKLIGVRLEDQGVTEFASQEEANR
;
A
#
# COMPACT_ATOMS: atom_id res chain seq x y z
N GLY A 1 5.33 -10.79 -37.92
CA GLY A 1 5.42 -11.34 -36.58
C GLY A 1 5.11 -10.24 -35.58
N VAL A 2 3.96 -10.29 -34.92
CA VAL A 2 3.60 -9.39 -33.83
C VAL A 2 4.24 -9.98 -32.58
N ASP A 3 5.22 -9.28 -32.04
CA ASP A 3 5.95 -9.69 -30.85
C ASP A 3 5.01 -9.64 -29.64
N GLY A 4 4.60 -10.81 -29.14
CA GLY A 4 3.66 -10.95 -28.03
C GLY A 4 4.28 -10.81 -26.64
N SER A 5 5.49 -10.24 -26.53
CA SER A 5 6.26 -10.19 -25.27
C SER A 5 5.94 -8.99 -24.37
N ASP A 6 5.39 -7.91 -24.92
CA ASP A 6 5.21 -6.66 -24.16
C ASP A 6 4.10 -6.72 -23.09
N GLY A 7 3.04 -7.48 -23.32
CA GLY A 7 1.92 -7.53 -22.36
C GLY A 7 2.24 -8.27 -21.06
N THR A 8 3.05 -9.32 -21.14
CA THR A 8 3.45 -10.11 -19.95
C THR A 8 4.47 -9.38 -19.08
N SER A 9 5.37 -8.60 -19.69
CA SER A 9 6.36 -7.80 -18.96
C SER A 9 5.71 -6.69 -18.15
N ALA A 10 4.84 -5.89 -18.76
CA ALA A 10 4.11 -4.81 -18.07
C ALA A 10 3.19 -5.33 -16.96
N TYR A 11 2.55 -6.50 -17.17
CA TYR A 11 1.71 -7.14 -16.17
C TYR A 11 2.53 -7.62 -14.96
N ASN A 12 3.69 -8.26 -15.19
CA ASN A 12 4.57 -8.71 -14.11
C ASN A 12 5.15 -7.54 -13.32
N GLU A 13 5.56 -6.48 -13.99
CA GLU A 13 6.03 -5.25 -13.36
C GLU A 13 4.94 -4.61 -12.48
N ALA A 14 3.71 -4.53 -12.96
CA ALA A 14 2.58 -4.04 -12.18
C ALA A 14 2.31 -4.89 -10.92
N ILE A 15 2.45 -6.22 -11.01
CA ILE A 15 2.32 -7.12 -9.86
C ILE A 15 3.45 -6.89 -8.86
N GLU A 16 4.69 -6.77 -9.32
CA GLU A 16 5.85 -6.51 -8.46
C GLU A 16 5.71 -5.18 -7.72
N ASN A 17 5.24 -4.14 -8.41
CA ASN A 17 4.97 -2.84 -7.81
C ASN A 17 3.86 -2.89 -6.77
N LEU A 18 2.78 -3.62 -7.04
CA LEU A 18 1.71 -3.85 -6.07
C LEU A 18 2.17 -4.70 -4.87
N ALA A 19 3.16 -5.58 -5.06
CA ALA A 19 3.70 -6.40 -3.98
C ALA A 19 4.31 -5.55 -2.86
N PHE A 20 4.84 -4.37 -3.18
CA PHE A 20 5.36 -3.40 -2.19
C PHE A 20 4.29 -2.97 -1.17
N TYR A 21 3.04 -2.87 -1.60
CA TYR A 21 1.92 -2.47 -0.74
C TYR A 21 1.19 -3.67 -0.12
N LYS A 22 1.59 -4.90 -0.46
CA LYS A 22 0.99 -6.12 0.06
C LYS A 22 1.57 -6.45 1.44
N ILE A 23 0.71 -6.48 2.44
CA ILE A 23 1.07 -6.72 3.84
C ILE A 23 0.37 -7.95 4.37
N GLU A 24 1.06 -8.68 5.23
CA GLU A 24 0.48 -9.70 6.09
C GLU A 24 0.51 -9.23 7.54
N ALA A 25 -0.65 -9.19 8.16
CA ALA A 25 -0.79 -8.81 9.56
C ALA A 25 -1.61 -9.84 10.33
N SER A 26 -1.27 -10.04 11.59
CA SER A 26 -2.09 -10.84 12.49
C SER A 26 -3.34 -10.06 12.85
N VAL A 27 -4.49 -10.70 12.70
CA VAL A 27 -5.78 -10.15 13.10
C VAL A 27 -6.47 -11.07 14.07
N SER A 28 -7.24 -10.50 14.96
CA SER A 28 -8.18 -11.16 15.86
C SER A 28 -9.55 -10.55 15.67
N ASN A 29 -10.56 -11.08 16.34
CA ASN A 29 -11.89 -10.45 16.35
C ASN A 29 -11.79 -8.98 16.77
N GLY A 30 -12.36 -8.09 16.01
CA GLY A 30 -12.36 -6.65 16.29
C GLY A 30 -12.08 -5.77 15.08
N ALA A 31 -11.31 -4.70 15.29
CA ALA A 31 -11.08 -3.69 14.27
C ALA A 31 -10.21 -4.19 13.12
N LEU A 32 -10.50 -3.71 11.92
CA LEU A 32 -9.64 -3.84 10.75
C LEU A 32 -8.36 -2.99 10.91
N PRO A 33 -7.24 -3.36 10.27
CA PRO A 33 -6.07 -2.49 10.19
C PRO A 33 -6.46 -1.13 9.59
N ALA A 34 -6.02 -0.05 10.24
CA ALA A 34 -6.37 1.32 9.84
C ALA A 34 -5.82 1.69 8.44
N ASP A 35 -4.71 1.07 8.07
CA ASP A 35 -4.04 1.26 6.78
C ASP A 35 -4.57 0.35 5.66
N MET A 36 -5.59 -0.47 5.93
CA MET A 36 -6.11 -1.42 4.95
C MET A 36 -6.87 -0.70 3.83
N TYR A 37 -6.38 -0.85 2.60
CA TYR A 37 -7.08 -0.41 1.39
C TYR A 37 -7.97 -1.51 0.82
N LYS A 38 -7.40 -2.69 0.59
CA LYS A 38 -8.10 -3.80 -0.05
C LYS A 38 -7.69 -5.14 0.54
N LEU A 39 -8.66 -5.85 1.09
CA LEU A 39 -8.47 -7.21 1.58
C LEU A 39 -8.25 -8.17 0.40
N ILE A 40 -7.21 -8.99 0.49
CA ILE A 40 -6.89 -10.07 -0.43
C ILE A 40 -7.43 -11.39 0.11
N GLY A 41 -7.15 -11.69 1.38
CA GLY A 41 -7.56 -12.93 2.00
C GLY A 41 -7.26 -13.01 3.49
N ILE A 42 -7.85 -13.99 4.13
CA ILE A 42 -7.60 -14.34 5.53
C ILE A 42 -7.28 -15.83 5.59
N ARG A 43 -6.29 -16.20 6.38
CA ARG A 43 -5.91 -17.60 6.59
C ARG A 43 -5.68 -17.90 8.06
N LYS A 44 -5.87 -19.15 8.46
CA LYS A 44 -5.60 -19.61 9.83
C LYS A 44 -4.12 -19.42 10.15
N THR A 45 -3.83 -19.01 11.39
CA THR A 45 -2.47 -18.96 11.93
C THR A 45 -2.07 -20.38 12.33
N GLY A 46 -0.95 -20.86 11.79
CA GLY A 46 -0.47 -22.19 12.14
C GLY A 46 0.82 -22.55 11.38
N SER A 47 1.19 -23.79 11.44
CA SER A 47 2.33 -24.37 10.70
C SER A 47 2.19 -24.10 9.19
N PRO A 48 3.28 -24.07 8.40
CA PRO A 48 3.21 -23.89 6.94
C PRO A 48 2.26 -24.85 6.23
N SER A 49 1.96 -26.02 6.84
CA SER A 49 1.00 -26.99 6.36
C SER A 49 -0.46 -26.67 6.71
N GLU A 50 -0.71 -25.74 7.63
CA GLU A 50 -2.05 -25.39 8.14
C GLU A 50 -2.54 -24.03 7.65
N ARG A 51 -2.23 -23.67 6.41
CA ARG A 51 -2.67 -22.41 5.80
C ARG A 51 -4.10 -22.48 5.29
N THR A 52 -5.03 -22.96 6.11
CA THR A 52 -6.45 -23.03 5.72
C THR A 52 -6.99 -21.62 5.48
N PRO A 53 -7.49 -21.32 4.27
CA PRO A 53 -8.11 -20.04 3.98
C PRO A 53 -9.47 -19.96 4.67
N PHE A 54 -9.85 -18.75 5.07
CA PHE A 54 -11.21 -18.46 5.50
C PHE A 54 -12.10 -18.16 4.31
N GLU A 55 -13.32 -18.65 4.33
CA GLU A 55 -14.39 -18.10 3.51
C GLU A 55 -14.72 -16.69 4.00
N ILE A 56 -14.74 -15.70 3.10
CA ILE A 56 -14.95 -14.31 3.48
C ILE A 56 -16.33 -13.86 3.09
N VAL A 57 -17.13 -13.51 4.09
CA VAL A 57 -18.47 -12.94 3.91
C VAL A 57 -18.45 -11.47 4.33
N ARG A 58 -19.01 -10.60 3.48
CA ARG A 58 -19.02 -9.14 3.66
C ARG A 58 -20.39 -8.59 4.04
N ASN A 59 -21.38 -9.46 4.17
CA ASN A 59 -22.75 -9.11 4.47
C ASN A 59 -23.21 -9.86 5.72
N ASN A 60 -23.69 -9.14 6.71
CA ASN A 60 -24.17 -9.71 7.97
C ASN A 60 -25.38 -10.64 7.78
N ASN A 61 -26.24 -10.39 6.79
CA ASN A 61 -27.37 -11.26 6.53
C ASN A 61 -26.92 -12.63 6.00
N ASP A 62 -25.97 -12.64 5.07
CA ASP A 62 -25.41 -13.89 4.54
C ASP A 62 -24.67 -14.66 5.64
N ALA A 63 -23.94 -13.93 6.47
CA ALA A 63 -23.27 -14.51 7.63
C ALA A 63 -24.29 -15.16 8.60
N ALA A 64 -25.39 -14.47 8.89
CA ALA A 64 -26.44 -15.00 9.77
C ALA A 64 -27.09 -16.26 9.20
N HIS A 65 -27.30 -16.34 7.89
CA HIS A 65 -27.82 -17.55 7.24
C HIS A 65 -26.84 -18.71 7.33
N ILE A 66 -25.54 -18.48 7.12
CA ILE A 66 -24.51 -19.51 7.23
C ILE A 66 -24.39 -20.00 8.68
N LEU A 67 -24.28 -19.07 9.62
CA LEU A 67 -24.14 -19.38 11.06
C LEU A 67 -25.37 -20.03 11.66
N GLY A 68 -26.56 -19.72 11.15
CA GLY A 68 -27.83 -20.34 11.57
C GLY A 68 -28.14 -21.69 10.92
N SER A 69 -27.32 -22.12 9.94
CA SER A 69 -27.52 -23.37 9.22
C SER A 69 -26.82 -24.53 9.92
N ASN A 70 -27.57 -25.63 10.14
CA ASN A 70 -26.97 -26.86 10.67
C ASN A 70 -26.06 -27.58 9.65
N LEU A 71 -26.18 -27.26 8.36
CA LEU A 71 -25.40 -27.88 7.28
C LEU A 71 -24.15 -27.11 6.91
N SER A 72 -24.13 -25.80 7.15
CA SER A 72 -23.06 -24.88 6.73
C SER A 72 -22.35 -24.26 7.93
N THR A 73 -22.52 -24.78 9.13
CA THR A 73 -21.84 -24.26 10.32
C THR A 73 -20.31 -24.27 10.13
N PRO A 74 -19.63 -23.16 10.33
CA PRO A 74 -18.18 -23.09 10.16
C PRO A 74 -17.46 -24.05 11.12
N THR A 75 -16.43 -24.70 10.58
CA THR A 75 -15.55 -25.60 11.31
C THR A 75 -14.10 -25.15 11.23
N GLU A 76 -13.21 -25.77 12.01
CA GLU A 76 -11.76 -25.45 11.89
C GLU A 76 -11.16 -25.82 10.53
N ALA A 77 -11.77 -26.77 9.82
CA ALA A 77 -11.37 -27.15 8.47
C ALA A 77 -11.96 -26.22 7.39
N PHE A 78 -13.10 -25.61 7.67
CA PHE A 78 -13.81 -24.68 6.79
C PHE A 78 -14.20 -23.44 7.60
N PRO A 79 -13.21 -22.60 7.95
CA PRO A 79 -13.46 -21.42 8.78
C PRO A 79 -14.08 -20.29 7.97
N LEU A 80 -14.89 -19.48 8.64
CA LEU A 80 -15.57 -18.32 8.07
C LEU A 80 -15.05 -17.04 8.73
N ALA A 81 -14.82 -16.01 7.93
CA ALA A 81 -14.55 -14.65 8.40
C ALA A 81 -15.64 -13.70 7.90
N VAL A 82 -16.31 -13.04 8.82
CA VAL A 82 -17.24 -11.95 8.50
C VAL A 82 -16.46 -10.65 8.57
N VAL A 83 -16.38 -9.96 7.44
CA VAL A 83 -15.59 -8.73 7.30
C VAL A 83 -16.51 -7.60 6.87
N THR A 84 -16.87 -6.78 7.82
CA THR A 84 -17.64 -5.55 7.62
C THR A 84 -16.79 -4.34 8.01
N ASN A 85 -17.19 -3.58 9.02
CA ASN A 85 -16.34 -2.59 9.68
C ASN A 85 -15.42 -3.24 10.73
N THR A 86 -15.66 -4.50 11.03
CA THR A 86 -14.90 -5.33 11.94
C THR A 86 -14.62 -6.69 11.30
N VAL A 87 -13.73 -7.45 11.92
CA VAL A 87 -13.46 -8.83 11.58
C VAL A 87 -14.05 -9.73 12.67
N GLU A 88 -14.84 -10.70 12.29
CA GLU A 88 -15.32 -11.76 13.17
C GLU A 88 -14.90 -13.11 12.59
N LEU A 89 -14.23 -13.93 13.38
CA LEU A 89 -13.68 -15.21 12.97
C LEU A 89 -14.53 -16.35 13.55
N PHE A 90 -14.89 -17.30 12.71
CA PHE A 90 -15.66 -18.49 13.09
C PHE A 90 -14.98 -19.77 12.60
N PRO A 91 -15.05 -20.88 13.37
CA PRO A 91 -15.66 -20.99 14.71
C PRO A 91 -14.92 -20.15 15.75
N THR A 92 -15.57 -19.83 16.86
CA THR A 92 -15.00 -19.00 17.94
C THR A 92 -13.78 -19.60 18.62
N SER A 93 -13.48 -20.88 18.38
CA SER A 93 -12.21 -21.51 18.79
C SER A 93 -10.99 -20.90 18.08
N ILE A 94 -11.19 -20.29 16.90
CA ILE A 94 -10.13 -19.60 16.16
C ILE A 94 -10.13 -18.12 16.56
N SER A 95 -9.22 -17.76 17.46
CA SER A 95 -9.12 -16.39 17.97
C SER A 95 -8.15 -15.49 17.21
N LYS A 96 -7.30 -16.07 16.35
CA LYS A 96 -6.27 -15.36 15.58
C LYS A 96 -6.17 -15.89 14.16
N ALA A 97 -5.94 -14.98 13.23
CA ALA A 97 -5.71 -15.29 11.82
C ALA A 97 -4.63 -14.37 11.24
N VAL A 98 -4.19 -14.69 10.05
CA VAL A 98 -3.31 -13.81 9.25
C VAL A 98 -4.15 -13.25 8.13
N MET A 99 -4.23 -11.93 8.07
CA MET A 99 -4.87 -11.17 7.01
C MET A 99 -3.83 -10.73 6.01
N THR A 100 -4.08 -10.96 4.73
CA THR A 100 -3.29 -10.42 3.62
C THR A 100 -4.10 -9.33 2.95
N TYR A 101 -3.52 -8.15 2.82
CA TYR A 101 -4.22 -7.00 2.24
C TYR A 101 -3.24 -6.06 1.55
N TYR A 102 -3.76 -5.21 0.69
CA TYR A 102 -3.04 -4.04 0.21
C TYR A 102 -3.30 -2.88 1.16
N ARG A 103 -2.23 -2.23 1.58
CA ARG A 103 -2.33 -1.03 2.41
C ARG A 103 -2.44 0.24 1.59
N LEU A 104 -2.98 1.28 2.19
CA LEU A 104 -2.96 2.62 1.63
C LEU A 104 -1.51 3.13 1.51
N PRO A 105 -1.17 3.81 0.41
CA PRO A 105 0.06 4.58 0.37
C PRO A 105 0.02 5.65 1.47
N GLY A 106 1.06 5.72 2.27
CA GLY A 106 1.20 6.68 3.34
C GLY A 106 2.60 7.25 3.37
N SER A 107 3.15 7.39 4.55
CA SER A 107 4.54 7.76 4.76
C SER A 107 5.25 6.76 5.66
N VAL A 108 6.57 6.80 5.66
CA VAL A 108 7.43 5.97 6.49
C VAL A 108 8.17 6.86 7.47
N ASN A 109 8.04 6.58 8.75
CA ASN A 109 8.78 7.27 9.80
C ASN A 109 10.28 6.94 9.73
N THR A 110 11.11 7.71 10.41
CA THR A 110 12.57 7.49 10.48
C THR A 110 12.98 6.13 11.07
N ASP A 111 12.10 5.52 11.86
CA ASP A 111 12.28 4.17 12.43
C ASP A 111 11.78 3.04 11.49
N GLY A 112 11.31 3.38 10.29
CA GLY A 112 10.78 2.45 9.33
C GLY A 112 9.32 2.04 9.58
N THR A 113 8.66 2.61 10.59
CA THR A 113 7.24 2.32 10.84
C THR A 113 6.34 3.08 9.87
N PHE A 114 5.21 2.47 9.53
CA PHE A 114 4.19 3.10 8.70
C PHE A 114 3.45 4.21 9.45
N SER A 115 3.12 5.28 8.73
CA SER A 115 2.27 6.37 9.21
C SER A 115 1.20 6.67 8.17
N ASP A 116 -0.02 6.85 8.61
CA ASP A 116 -1.16 7.33 7.80
C ASP A 116 -1.10 8.85 7.52
N LEU A 117 -0.18 9.54 8.18
CA LEU A 117 0.05 10.95 7.97
C LEU A 117 0.82 11.20 6.65
N PRO A 118 0.65 12.37 6.04
CA PRO A 118 1.38 12.70 4.83
C PRO A 118 2.89 12.75 5.06
N PRO A 119 3.73 12.51 4.05
CA PRO A 119 5.16 12.64 4.15
C PRO A 119 5.53 14.09 4.50
N ILE A 120 6.53 14.25 5.36
CA ILE A 120 7.13 15.55 5.69
C ILE A 120 8.57 15.51 5.18
N VAL A 121 8.80 16.17 4.06
CA VAL A 121 10.13 16.37 3.53
C VAL A 121 10.79 17.53 4.28
N ALA A 122 12.11 17.47 4.46
CA ALA A 122 12.88 18.44 5.21
C ALA A 122 12.50 19.89 4.87
N THR A 123 12.14 20.67 5.86
CA THR A 123 12.06 22.12 5.71
C THR A 123 13.43 22.69 6.02
N THR A 124 14.03 23.36 5.05
CA THR A 124 15.24 24.18 5.30
C THR A 124 14.82 25.42 6.05
N SER A 125 14.89 25.40 7.37
CA SER A 125 14.63 26.60 8.16
C SER A 125 15.85 27.52 8.26
N ASP A 126 17.06 27.03 7.97
CA ASP A 126 18.28 27.81 8.13
C ASP A 126 19.25 27.54 6.97
N GLY A 127 19.36 28.53 6.10
CA GLY A 127 20.48 28.79 5.21
C GLY A 127 21.10 27.59 4.51
N TYR A 128 21.10 27.63 3.22
CA TYR A 128 21.78 26.71 2.32
C TYR A 128 23.22 26.45 2.79
N ASN A 129 23.42 25.37 3.46
CA ASN A 129 24.72 24.86 3.88
C ASN A 129 24.95 23.42 3.46
N GLY A 130 24.47 23.03 2.29
CA GLY A 130 24.84 21.77 1.61
C GLY A 130 24.40 20.46 2.31
N GLY A 131 23.71 20.52 3.44
CA GLY A 131 23.19 19.37 4.17
C GLY A 131 21.66 19.38 4.19
N ILE A 132 21.07 18.24 3.87
CA ILE A 132 19.63 18.01 4.09
C ILE A 132 19.43 17.94 5.60
N VAL A 133 18.89 19.01 6.19
CA VAL A 133 18.46 18.96 7.60
C VAL A 133 17.12 18.26 7.64
N MET A 134 17.10 17.07 8.23
CA MET A 134 15.86 16.35 8.50
C MET A 134 15.01 17.18 9.45
N ALA A 135 13.83 17.57 9.04
CA ALA A 135 12.88 18.25 9.93
C ALA A 135 12.49 17.33 11.09
N SER A 136 12.20 17.91 12.25
CA SER A 136 11.58 17.16 13.35
C SER A 136 10.28 16.52 12.84
N GLY A 137 10.16 15.20 12.96
CA GLY A 137 9.01 14.45 12.42
C GLY A 137 9.11 14.14 10.92
N TYR A 138 10.32 14.12 10.36
CA TYR A 138 10.55 13.66 8.99
C TYR A 138 9.87 12.32 8.74
N ARG A 139 9.14 12.22 7.63
CA ARG A 139 8.52 11.01 7.12
C ARG A 139 8.74 10.96 5.61
N ASP A 140 9.28 9.85 5.16
CA ASP A 140 9.57 9.63 3.76
C ASP A 140 8.32 9.22 2.97
N PHE A 141 8.39 9.34 1.66
CA PHE A 141 7.37 8.83 0.77
C PHE A 141 7.36 7.30 0.80
N MET A 142 6.17 6.73 0.89
CA MET A 142 6.00 5.30 0.76
C MET A 142 5.86 4.92 -0.73
N ILE A 143 6.99 4.93 -1.42
CA ILE A 143 7.07 4.54 -2.84
C ILE A 143 8.20 3.50 -3.03
N PRO A 144 8.08 2.57 -3.98
CA PRO A 144 9.19 1.71 -4.36
C PRO A 144 10.37 2.54 -4.89
N ARG A 145 11.59 2.20 -4.51
CA ARG A 145 12.82 2.91 -4.92
C ARG A 145 12.95 3.08 -6.42
N ALA A 146 12.42 2.14 -7.19
CA ALA A 146 12.44 2.23 -8.65
C ALA A 146 11.74 3.48 -9.20
N TYR A 147 10.78 4.03 -8.45
CA TYR A 147 9.98 5.20 -8.87
C TYR A 147 10.44 6.52 -8.26
N GLU A 148 11.46 6.51 -7.40
CA GLU A 148 11.98 7.75 -6.78
C GLU A 148 12.43 8.77 -7.82
N SER A 149 13.17 8.32 -8.86
CA SER A 149 13.62 9.18 -9.94
C SER A 149 12.48 9.71 -10.81
N GLU A 150 11.45 8.90 -11.04
CA GLU A 150 10.26 9.29 -11.79
C GLU A 150 9.45 10.33 -11.02
N LEU A 151 9.30 10.13 -9.70
CA LEU A 151 8.65 11.13 -8.83
C LEU A 151 9.38 12.46 -8.87
N VAL A 152 10.72 12.46 -8.78
CA VAL A 152 11.54 13.68 -8.88
C VAL A 152 11.33 14.34 -10.23
N TYR A 153 11.31 13.56 -11.31
CA TYR A 153 11.07 14.07 -12.66
C TYR A 153 9.69 14.72 -12.80
N GLU A 154 8.63 14.06 -12.31
CA GLU A 154 7.28 14.60 -12.36
C GLU A 154 7.11 15.86 -11.49
N ILE A 155 7.74 15.89 -10.31
CA ILE A 155 7.79 17.11 -9.48
C ILE A 155 8.51 18.24 -10.21
N ALA A 156 9.67 17.94 -10.80
CA ALA A 156 10.44 18.94 -11.56
C ALA A 156 9.65 19.47 -12.76
N LYS A 157 8.91 18.59 -13.44
CA LYS A 157 8.02 18.97 -14.54
C LYS A 157 6.88 19.88 -14.07
N LEU A 158 6.25 19.57 -12.93
CA LEU A 158 5.21 20.42 -12.34
C LEU A 158 5.74 21.80 -11.92
N ILE A 159 6.96 21.86 -11.41
CA ILE A 159 7.64 23.10 -11.07
C ILE A 159 8.04 23.83 -12.36
N GLY A 160 8.60 23.12 -13.35
CA GLY A 160 8.98 23.63 -14.65
C GLY A 160 7.82 24.28 -15.40
N VAL A 161 6.66 23.62 -15.43
CA VAL A 161 5.43 24.19 -16.02
C VAL A 161 4.99 25.49 -15.33
N ARG A 162 5.31 25.67 -14.05
CA ARG A 162 5.06 26.95 -13.35
C ARG A 162 6.17 27.99 -13.54
N LEU A 163 7.40 27.55 -13.87
CA LEU A 163 8.54 28.43 -14.14
C LEU A 163 8.67 28.79 -15.64
N GLU A 164 7.93 28.08 -16.50
CA GLU A 164 7.95 28.28 -17.96
C GLU A 164 7.47 29.68 -18.38
N ASP A 165 6.97 30.48 -17.44
CA ASP A 165 6.47 31.78 -17.79
C ASP A 165 7.57 32.85 -17.93
N GLN A 166 8.80 32.71 -17.45
CA GLN A 166 9.81 33.78 -17.67
C GLN A 166 11.30 33.38 -17.69
N GLY A 167 11.74 32.22 -17.19
CA GLY A 167 13.18 31.96 -17.01
C GLY A 167 13.85 31.01 -18.00
N VAL A 168 13.15 30.02 -18.48
CA VAL A 168 13.71 28.93 -19.30
C VAL A 168 13.79 29.35 -20.77
N THR A 169 12.87 30.18 -21.22
CA THR A 169 12.87 30.76 -22.57
C THR A 169 14.02 31.77 -22.75
N GLU A 170 14.39 32.51 -21.71
CA GLU A 170 15.56 33.40 -21.77
C GLU A 170 16.89 32.64 -21.81
N PHE A 171 17.00 31.53 -21.08
CA PHE A 171 18.21 30.72 -21.06
C PHE A 171 18.43 29.98 -22.39
N ALA A 172 17.37 29.40 -22.94
CA ALA A 172 17.43 28.71 -24.23
C ALA A 172 17.75 29.67 -25.38
N SER A 173 17.23 30.91 -25.35
CA SER A 173 17.51 31.91 -26.37
C SER A 173 18.92 32.51 -26.25
N GLN A 174 19.53 32.53 -25.05
CA GLN A 174 20.92 32.92 -24.87
C GLN A 174 21.92 31.88 -25.37
N GLU A 175 21.60 30.60 -25.25
CA GLU A 175 22.44 29.50 -25.75
C GLU A 175 22.38 29.39 -27.27
N GLU A 176 21.26 29.69 -27.90
CA GLU A 176 21.14 29.79 -29.37
C GLU A 176 21.85 30.98 -29.96
N ALA A 177 21.91 32.07 -29.24
CA ALA A 177 22.61 33.30 -29.71
C ALA A 177 24.15 33.23 -29.60
N ASN A 178 24.67 32.23 -28.85
CA ASN A 178 26.12 32.01 -28.67
C ASN A 178 26.70 30.88 -29.55
N ARG A 179 25.92 30.36 -30.48
CA ARG A 179 26.34 29.41 -31.51
C ARG A 179 26.48 30.08 -32.86
#